data_7619b9de84370e80591b80d7dad574e5
#
_entry.id   7619b9de84370e80591b80d7dad574e5
#
_cell.length_a   1.000
_cell.length_b   1.000
_cell.length_c   1.000
_cell.angle_alpha   90.00
_cell.angle_beta   90.00
_cell.angle_gamma   90.00
#
_symmetry.space_group_name_H-M   'P 1'
#
loop_
_entity.id
_entity.type
_entity.pdbx_description
1 polymer ?
#
loop_
_entity_poly.entity_id
_entity_poly.type
_entity_poly.pdbx_seq_one_letter_code
_entity_poly.pdbx_strand_id
1 'polypeptide(L)'
;MLKKQRCKLLPFDRKDIFGLNYNNQQIIPWSISELKVEKTWSRSEGKGVTVAVIDTGCDLDHPDLIDNLVEGYDFIKGSKFPVDKNGHGTHVAGTIAASNNKRGIVGVAPKAKIMPLRSLGADGSGELKHICEAILYAADNGAQIITMSLGTPSSSIIFKQTLKYAQDKGCVIFCAAGNSGKNNDLMYPAKFPETISVGSISNDYRISKFSCSRGTELDFLAPGEDVISCVPDDSYANMTGTSMANPFAAGCGALLLSYKRRKLTKNDYVNHFEKYSLKPKFLFETYKSRGIITPRLM
;
A
#
# COMPACT_ATOMS: atom_id res chain seq x y z
N MET A 1 -31.89 -6.18 6.49
CA MET A 1 -30.98 -7.00 5.65
C MET A 1 -29.94 -6.08 5.03
N LEU A 2 -28.70 -6.11 5.52
CA LEU A 2 -27.59 -5.43 4.86
C LEU A 2 -27.41 -6.09 3.48
N LYS A 3 -27.64 -5.33 2.39
CA LYS A 3 -27.23 -5.80 1.06
C LYS A 3 -25.77 -6.20 1.17
N LYS A 4 -25.41 -7.41 0.72
CA LYS A 4 -24.03 -7.90 0.68
C LYS A 4 -23.18 -6.95 -0.17
N GLN A 5 -22.62 -5.93 0.47
CA GLN A 5 -21.70 -5.01 -0.22
C GLN A 5 -20.37 -5.73 -0.43
N ARG A 6 -19.87 -5.65 -1.65
CA ARG A 6 -18.57 -6.25 -2.03
C ARG A 6 -17.56 -5.18 -2.35
N CYS A 7 -16.33 -5.45 -2.00
CA CYS A 7 -15.16 -4.72 -2.45
C CYS A 7 -14.37 -5.59 -3.44
N LYS A 8 -13.60 -4.95 -4.30
CA LYS A 8 -12.77 -5.64 -5.28
C LYS A 8 -11.39 -5.00 -5.33
N LEU A 9 -10.42 -5.78 -5.80
CA LEU A 9 -9.17 -5.20 -6.29
C LEU A 9 -9.51 -4.16 -7.37
N LEU A 10 -8.76 -3.08 -7.34
CA LEU A 10 -8.81 -2.10 -8.43
C LEU A 10 -8.18 -2.75 -9.68
N PRO A 11 -8.71 -2.53 -10.89
CA PRO A 11 -8.12 -3.09 -12.10
C PRO A 11 -6.62 -2.77 -12.17
N PHE A 12 -5.79 -3.74 -12.51
CA PHE A 12 -4.34 -3.58 -12.62
C PHE A 12 -3.79 -4.43 -13.74
N ASP A 13 -2.69 -4.00 -14.35
CA ASP A 13 -1.94 -4.78 -15.31
C ASP A 13 -0.85 -5.57 -14.58
N ARG A 14 -0.59 -6.79 -15.05
CA ARG A 14 0.46 -7.68 -14.51
C ARG A 14 1.30 -8.25 -15.64
N LYS A 15 2.62 -8.20 -15.48
CA LYS A 15 3.61 -8.87 -16.34
C LYS A 15 4.54 -9.68 -15.45
N ASP A 16 4.40 -10.99 -15.50
CA ASP A 16 5.26 -11.90 -14.73
C ASP A 16 6.69 -11.85 -15.26
N ILE A 17 7.66 -11.90 -14.36
CA ILE A 17 9.07 -11.94 -14.66
C ILE A 17 9.55 -13.35 -14.33
N PHE A 18 9.84 -14.12 -15.38
CA PHE A 18 10.36 -15.47 -15.26
C PHE A 18 11.89 -15.45 -15.21
N GLY A 19 12.45 -16.30 -14.35
CA GLY A 19 13.89 -16.57 -14.36
C GLY A 19 14.75 -15.38 -13.88
N LEU A 20 14.31 -14.62 -12.90
CA LEU A 20 15.22 -13.84 -12.09
C LEU A 20 16.24 -14.83 -11.50
N ASN A 21 17.29 -15.12 -12.29
CA ASN A 21 18.42 -15.88 -11.80
C ASN A 21 18.96 -15.15 -10.59
N TYR A 22 18.93 -15.80 -9.45
CA TYR A 22 19.43 -15.32 -8.16
C TYR A 22 20.97 -15.13 -8.19
N ASN A 23 21.49 -14.50 -9.22
CA ASN A 23 22.92 -14.20 -9.38
C ASN A 23 23.33 -13.08 -8.41
N ASN A 24 23.10 -13.28 -7.10
CA ASN A 24 23.63 -12.46 -6.00
C ASN A 24 23.49 -10.92 -6.15
N GLN A 25 22.60 -10.44 -6.99
CA GLN A 25 22.32 -9.01 -7.14
C GLN A 25 20.86 -8.73 -6.86
N GLN A 26 20.63 -7.95 -5.81
CA GLN A 26 19.31 -7.46 -5.48
C GLN A 26 18.89 -6.38 -6.47
N ILE A 27 17.68 -6.49 -7.00
CA ILE A 27 17.08 -5.49 -7.86
C ILE A 27 16.51 -4.37 -6.98
N ILE A 28 16.90 -3.14 -7.30
CA ILE A 28 16.32 -1.94 -6.72
C ILE A 28 15.23 -1.46 -7.67
N PRO A 29 13.93 -1.54 -7.30
CA PRO A 29 12.84 -1.05 -8.14
C PRO A 29 13.05 0.41 -8.53
N TRP A 30 12.61 0.80 -9.73
CA TRP A 30 12.74 2.18 -10.21
C TRP A 30 12.11 3.19 -9.23
N SER A 31 11.00 2.81 -8.63
CA SER A 31 10.30 3.64 -7.64
C SER A 31 11.17 3.99 -6.43
N ILE A 32 12.08 3.11 -6.06
CA ILE A 32 13.02 3.30 -4.96
C ILE A 32 14.20 4.16 -5.42
N SER A 33 14.84 3.81 -6.55
CA SER A 33 16.02 4.52 -7.05
C SER A 33 15.69 5.96 -7.47
N GLU A 34 14.63 6.19 -8.22
CA GLU A 34 14.23 7.53 -8.68
C GLU A 34 13.87 8.47 -7.53
N LEU A 35 13.15 8.00 -6.56
CA LEU A 35 12.79 8.80 -5.37
C LEU A 35 13.86 8.76 -4.27
N LYS A 36 14.99 8.10 -4.55
CA LYS A 36 16.20 8.06 -3.68
C LYS A 36 15.89 7.53 -2.28
N VAL A 37 15.04 6.49 -2.21
CA VAL A 37 14.62 5.87 -0.94
C VAL A 37 15.83 5.33 -0.18
N GLU A 38 16.82 4.75 -0.87
CA GLU A 38 18.02 4.18 -0.28
C GLU A 38 18.79 5.20 0.59
N LYS A 39 18.72 6.49 0.25
CA LYS A 39 19.39 7.54 1.03
C LYS A 39 18.77 7.72 2.42
N THR A 40 17.55 7.23 2.63
CA THR A 40 16.89 7.31 3.93
C THR A 40 17.25 6.14 4.86
N TRP A 41 17.69 5.01 4.31
CA TRP A 41 17.94 3.79 5.08
C TRP A 41 19.04 3.93 6.13
N SER A 42 20.00 4.83 5.93
CA SER A 42 20.98 5.18 6.97
C SER A 42 20.35 5.78 8.23
N ARG A 43 19.11 6.28 8.13
CA ARG A 43 18.36 6.92 9.22
C ARG A 43 17.15 6.10 9.67
N SER A 44 16.49 5.43 8.74
CA SER A 44 15.32 4.58 8.99
C SER A 44 15.13 3.56 7.89
N GLU A 45 14.91 2.32 8.27
CA GLU A 45 14.50 1.21 7.40
C GLU A 45 13.09 0.68 7.77
N GLY A 46 12.35 1.42 8.60
CA GLY A 46 11.01 1.03 9.04
C GLY A 46 10.99 0.10 10.26
N LYS A 47 12.12 -0.17 10.90
CA LYS A 47 12.22 -1.08 12.06
C LYS A 47 11.26 -0.66 13.19
N GLY A 48 10.54 -1.64 13.74
CA GLY A 48 9.59 -1.45 14.85
C GLY A 48 8.21 -0.95 14.41
N VAL A 49 7.95 -0.89 13.10
CA VAL A 49 6.64 -0.53 12.54
C VAL A 49 6.00 -1.77 11.92
N THR A 50 4.74 -2.03 12.26
CA THR A 50 3.91 -3.06 11.65
C THR A 50 2.90 -2.41 10.70
N VAL A 51 2.91 -2.86 9.45
CA VAL A 51 1.97 -2.47 8.40
C VAL A 51 1.00 -3.62 8.15
N ALA A 52 -0.28 -3.43 8.41
CA ALA A 52 -1.32 -4.39 8.06
C ALA A 52 -1.67 -4.23 6.57
N VAL A 53 -1.55 -5.33 5.83
CA VAL A 53 -1.91 -5.42 4.40
C VAL A 53 -3.25 -6.15 4.30
N ILE A 54 -4.33 -5.41 4.07
CA ILE A 54 -5.68 -5.95 3.90
C ILE A 54 -5.92 -6.18 2.41
N ASP A 55 -5.79 -7.45 1.98
CA ASP A 55 -5.72 -7.78 0.55
C ASP A 55 -6.08 -9.28 0.30
N THR A 56 -5.48 -9.89 -0.72
CA THR A 56 -5.68 -11.31 -1.11
C THR A 56 -4.89 -12.31 -0.27
N GLY A 57 -4.09 -11.84 0.68
CA GLY A 57 -3.17 -12.63 1.50
C GLY A 57 -1.71 -12.29 1.21
N CYS A 58 -0.83 -13.22 1.55
CA CYS A 58 0.60 -13.12 1.28
C CYS A 58 1.17 -14.51 1.01
N ASP A 59 2.22 -14.61 0.20
CA ASP A 59 3.08 -15.78 0.19
C ASP A 59 3.90 -15.80 1.47
N LEU A 60 3.59 -16.75 2.35
CA LEU A 60 4.13 -16.79 3.70
C LEU A 60 5.57 -17.32 3.77
N ASP A 61 6.02 -17.94 2.69
CA ASP A 61 7.35 -18.55 2.58
C ASP A 61 8.27 -17.79 1.62
N HIS A 62 7.76 -16.69 1.00
CA HIS A 62 8.54 -15.93 0.02
C HIS A 62 9.86 -15.43 0.63
N PRO A 63 11.02 -15.72 0.01
CA PRO A 63 12.34 -15.47 0.60
C PRO A 63 12.66 -14.00 0.87
N ASP A 64 12.03 -13.07 0.18
CA ASP A 64 12.18 -11.63 0.44
C ASP A 64 11.21 -11.10 1.52
N LEU A 65 10.24 -11.90 1.96
CA LEU A 65 9.20 -11.46 2.89
C LEU A 65 9.21 -12.16 4.24
N ILE A 66 9.59 -13.44 4.28
CA ILE A 66 9.44 -14.31 5.45
C ILE A 66 10.01 -13.70 6.74
N ASP A 67 11.17 -13.05 6.68
CA ASP A 67 11.80 -12.42 7.84
C ASP A 67 11.02 -11.20 8.37
N ASN A 68 10.16 -10.62 7.55
CA ASN A 68 9.37 -9.44 7.88
C ASN A 68 7.90 -9.74 8.15
N LEU A 69 7.45 -10.98 7.97
CA LEU A 69 6.07 -11.34 8.29
C LEU A 69 5.87 -11.46 9.81
N VAL A 70 4.71 -11.03 10.26
CA VAL A 70 4.16 -11.32 11.59
C VAL A 70 2.85 -12.08 11.46
N GLU A 71 2.29 -12.58 12.58
CA GLU A 71 1.02 -13.28 12.56
C GLU A 71 -0.06 -12.47 11.86
N GLY A 72 -0.71 -13.10 10.87
CA GLY A 72 -1.82 -12.55 10.12
C GLY A 72 -3.10 -13.38 10.28
N TYR A 73 -4.12 -13.10 9.47
CA TYR A 73 -5.39 -13.82 9.53
C TYR A 73 -6.12 -13.88 8.19
N ASP A 74 -6.75 -15.02 7.92
CA ASP A 74 -7.63 -15.25 6.75
C ASP A 74 -9.09 -15.12 7.19
N PHE A 75 -9.72 -13.99 6.90
CA PHE A 75 -11.12 -13.71 7.26
C PHE A 75 -12.12 -14.45 6.38
N ILE A 76 -11.70 -15.01 5.26
CA ILE A 76 -12.55 -15.81 4.37
C ILE A 76 -12.70 -17.22 4.90
N LYS A 77 -11.59 -17.81 5.39
CA LYS A 77 -11.56 -19.19 5.89
C LYS A 77 -11.61 -19.30 7.42
N GLY A 78 -11.43 -18.20 8.14
CA GLY A 78 -11.34 -18.24 9.60
C GLY A 78 -10.07 -18.93 10.10
N SER A 79 -8.89 -18.64 9.53
CA SER A 79 -7.64 -19.31 9.85
C SER A 79 -6.47 -18.33 10.02
N LYS A 80 -5.40 -18.77 10.70
CA LYS A 80 -4.17 -18.00 10.88
C LYS A 80 -3.20 -18.07 9.69
N PHE A 81 -3.62 -18.63 8.57
CA PHE A 81 -2.80 -18.82 7.37
C PHE A 81 -3.38 -18.03 6.19
N PRO A 82 -3.11 -16.72 6.11
CA PRO A 82 -3.61 -15.84 5.04
C PRO A 82 -2.83 -16.01 3.73
N VAL A 83 -2.81 -17.24 3.19
CA VAL A 83 -2.08 -17.59 1.97
C VAL A 83 -2.69 -16.89 0.77
N ASP A 84 -1.85 -16.20 0.01
CA ASP A 84 -2.23 -15.53 -1.23
C ASP A 84 -2.41 -16.53 -2.39
N LYS A 85 -3.55 -16.45 -3.06
CA LYS A 85 -3.87 -17.27 -4.24
C LYS A 85 -4.14 -16.42 -5.49
N ASN A 86 -3.83 -15.13 -5.42
CA ASN A 86 -3.99 -14.16 -6.50
C ASN A 86 -2.65 -13.55 -6.91
N GLY A 87 -1.82 -13.23 -5.92
CA GLY A 87 -0.52 -12.59 -6.08
C GLY A 87 -0.51 -11.09 -5.79
N HIS A 88 -1.68 -10.45 -5.73
CA HIS A 88 -1.76 -9.01 -5.52
C HIS A 88 -1.32 -8.60 -4.11
N GLY A 89 -1.77 -9.29 -3.08
CA GLY A 89 -1.39 -8.98 -1.69
C GLY A 89 0.10 -9.23 -1.41
N THR A 90 0.68 -10.26 -2.02
CA THR A 90 2.12 -10.53 -1.96
C THR A 90 2.92 -9.40 -2.61
N HIS A 91 2.43 -8.89 -3.76
CA HIS A 91 3.05 -7.75 -4.45
C HIS A 91 3.01 -6.48 -3.61
N VAL A 92 1.86 -6.19 -2.99
CA VAL A 92 1.70 -5.07 -2.05
C VAL A 92 2.66 -5.18 -0.87
N ALA A 93 2.77 -6.38 -0.26
CA ALA A 93 3.68 -6.63 0.85
C ALA A 93 5.15 -6.43 0.46
N GLY A 94 5.57 -6.95 -0.70
CA GLY A 94 6.92 -6.80 -1.22
C GLY A 94 7.29 -5.34 -1.51
N THR A 95 6.39 -4.57 -2.09
CA THR A 95 6.59 -3.14 -2.33
C THR A 95 6.86 -2.38 -1.03
N ILE A 96 6.20 -2.76 0.08
CA ILE A 96 6.43 -2.13 1.39
C ILE A 96 7.75 -2.59 2.00
N ALA A 97 7.95 -3.92 2.11
CA ALA A 97 8.92 -4.46 3.06
C ALA A 97 9.68 -5.71 2.57
N ALA A 98 9.87 -5.89 1.25
CA ALA A 98 10.83 -6.89 0.80
C ALA A 98 12.20 -6.59 1.42
N SER A 99 12.85 -7.62 1.95
CA SER A 99 14.07 -7.51 2.77
C SER A 99 15.28 -7.07 1.94
N ASN A 100 16.14 -6.25 2.52
CA ASN A 100 17.45 -5.95 1.94
C ASN A 100 18.42 -7.10 2.24
N ASN A 101 18.31 -8.20 1.50
CA ASN A 101 18.96 -9.49 1.75
C ASN A 101 19.95 -9.89 0.63
N LYS A 102 20.27 -8.98 -0.30
CA LYS A 102 21.18 -9.15 -1.44
C LYS A 102 20.63 -10.09 -2.52
N ARG A 103 19.34 -10.40 -2.53
CA ARG A 103 18.67 -11.20 -3.57
C ARG A 103 17.32 -10.60 -3.90
N GLY A 104 16.69 -11.08 -4.99
CA GLY A 104 15.34 -10.67 -5.38
C GLY A 104 15.18 -9.16 -5.50
N ILE A 105 14.21 -8.60 -4.82
CA ILE A 105 13.94 -7.15 -4.79
C ILE A 105 14.07 -6.59 -3.38
N VAL A 106 14.06 -5.27 -3.26
CA VAL A 106 13.98 -4.58 -1.96
C VAL A 106 12.74 -3.69 -1.90
N GLY A 107 12.07 -3.65 -0.76
CA GLY A 107 10.92 -2.79 -0.48
C GLY A 107 11.33 -1.42 0.03
N VAL A 108 10.36 -0.50 0.13
CA VAL A 108 10.57 0.88 0.59
C VAL A 108 11.10 0.91 2.04
N ALA A 109 10.56 0.08 2.91
CA ALA A 109 10.88 0.00 4.34
C ALA A 109 11.31 -1.43 4.71
N PRO A 110 12.54 -1.86 4.35
CA PRO A 110 12.95 -3.26 4.33
C PRO A 110 13.08 -3.93 5.70
N LYS A 111 12.85 -3.20 6.80
CA LYS A 111 12.77 -3.72 8.18
C LYS A 111 11.43 -3.47 8.85
N ALA A 112 10.43 -2.97 8.13
CA ALA A 112 9.07 -2.93 8.61
C ALA A 112 8.49 -4.35 8.67
N LYS A 113 7.54 -4.58 9.58
CA LYS A 113 6.82 -5.84 9.67
C LYS A 113 5.52 -5.77 8.88
N ILE A 114 5.16 -6.86 8.23
CA ILE A 114 3.92 -7.03 7.48
C ILE A 114 2.99 -7.95 8.26
N MET A 115 1.77 -7.47 8.52
CA MET A 115 0.67 -8.26 9.05
C MET A 115 -0.28 -8.57 7.88
N PRO A 116 -0.21 -9.76 7.26
CA PRO A 116 -1.05 -10.10 6.13
C PRO A 116 -2.48 -10.43 6.60
N LEU A 117 -3.48 -9.73 6.07
CA LEU A 117 -4.89 -9.89 6.44
C LEU A 117 -5.71 -10.20 5.19
N ARG A 118 -5.97 -11.49 4.97
CA ARG A 118 -6.70 -11.94 3.78
C ARG A 118 -8.18 -11.70 3.93
N SER A 119 -8.70 -10.76 3.15
CA SER A 119 -10.11 -10.39 3.09
C SER A 119 -10.69 -10.45 1.67
N LEU A 120 -9.82 -10.66 0.67
CA LEU A 120 -10.19 -10.85 -0.72
C LEU A 120 -9.86 -12.28 -1.19
N GLY A 121 -10.73 -12.85 -2.03
CA GLY A 121 -10.55 -14.17 -2.63
C GLY A 121 -9.50 -14.17 -3.75
N ALA A 122 -9.28 -15.35 -4.34
CA ALA A 122 -8.39 -15.52 -5.49
C ALA A 122 -8.87 -14.73 -6.74
N ASP A 123 -10.17 -14.45 -6.83
CA ASP A 123 -10.79 -13.60 -7.84
C ASP A 123 -10.62 -12.08 -7.56
N GLY A 124 -9.91 -11.72 -6.50
CA GLY A 124 -9.72 -10.33 -6.07
C GLY A 124 -10.97 -9.67 -5.49
N SER A 125 -12.02 -10.42 -5.14
CA SER A 125 -13.24 -9.86 -4.56
C SER A 125 -13.49 -10.36 -3.13
N GLY A 126 -14.13 -9.53 -2.29
CA GLY A 126 -14.47 -9.88 -0.91
C GLY A 126 -15.71 -9.17 -0.39
N GLU A 127 -16.27 -9.70 0.68
CA GLU A 127 -17.37 -9.05 1.38
C GLU A 127 -16.84 -7.90 2.25
N LEU A 128 -17.54 -6.79 2.28
CA LEU A 128 -17.18 -5.64 3.12
C LEU A 128 -17.04 -6.03 4.61
N LYS A 129 -17.80 -7.03 5.04
CA LYS A 129 -17.71 -7.57 6.40
C LYS A 129 -16.28 -8.02 6.72
N HIS A 130 -15.66 -8.85 5.86
CA HIS A 130 -14.30 -9.36 6.08
C HIS A 130 -13.26 -8.23 6.10
N ILE A 131 -13.46 -7.18 5.29
CA ILE A 131 -12.58 -6.02 5.29
C ILE A 131 -12.71 -5.23 6.60
N CYS A 132 -13.94 -5.02 7.08
CA CYS A 132 -14.16 -4.37 8.37
C CYS A 132 -13.56 -5.18 9.53
N GLU A 133 -13.74 -6.50 9.54
CA GLU A 133 -13.12 -7.39 10.53
C GLU A 133 -11.59 -7.33 10.49
N ALA A 134 -11.00 -7.27 9.28
CA ALA A 134 -9.56 -7.13 9.11
C ALA A 134 -9.03 -5.78 9.64
N ILE A 135 -9.77 -4.69 9.43
CA ILE A 135 -9.41 -3.37 9.98
C ILE A 135 -9.43 -3.38 11.52
N LEU A 136 -10.49 -3.95 12.12
CA LEU A 136 -10.58 -4.08 13.58
C LEU A 136 -9.43 -4.93 14.12
N TYR A 137 -9.18 -6.09 13.50
CA TYR A 137 -8.08 -6.97 13.88
C TYR A 137 -6.72 -6.24 13.81
N ALA A 138 -6.44 -5.52 12.71
CA ALA A 138 -5.21 -4.74 12.57
C ALA A 138 -5.03 -3.75 13.72
N ALA A 139 -6.08 -2.99 14.03
CA ALA A 139 -6.07 -1.97 15.08
C ALA A 139 -5.88 -2.56 16.49
N ASP A 140 -6.47 -3.73 16.76
CA ASP A 140 -6.41 -4.37 18.07
C ASP A 140 -5.14 -5.24 18.26
N ASN A 141 -4.47 -5.61 17.16
CA ASN A 141 -3.23 -6.40 17.19
C ASN A 141 -1.96 -5.60 16.87
N GLY A 142 -2.01 -4.27 17.08
CA GLY A 142 -0.81 -3.44 17.14
C GLY A 142 -0.26 -2.98 15.79
N ALA A 143 -1.03 -3.05 14.70
CA ALA A 143 -0.64 -2.38 13.46
C ALA A 143 -0.66 -0.85 13.66
N GLN A 144 0.39 -0.17 13.22
CA GLN A 144 0.45 1.28 13.23
C GLN A 144 -0.01 1.88 11.89
N ILE A 145 0.14 1.12 10.81
CA ILE A 145 -0.29 1.52 9.47
C ILE A 145 -1.18 0.42 8.93
N ILE A 146 -2.27 0.82 8.27
CA ILE A 146 -3.14 -0.06 7.49
C ILE A 146 -3.06 0.38 6.04
N THR A 147 -2.87 -0.56 5.13
CA THR A 147 -2.89 -0.30 3.69
C THR A 147 -3.95 -1.13 3.00
N MET A 148 -4.72 -0.49 2.12
CA MET A 148 -5.80 -1.12 1.35
C MET A 148 -5.70 -0.73 -0.11
N SER A 149 -5.36 -1.71 -0.96
CA SER A 149 -5.29 -1.57 -2.42
C SER A 149 -6.54 -2.15 -3.10
N LEU A 150 -7.70 -1.79 -2.57
CA LEU A 150 -9.02 -2.28 -2.98
C LEU A 150 -10.03 -1.13 -3.00
N GLY A 151 -11.19 -1.35 -3.64
CA GLY A 151 -12.19 -0.31 -3.70
C GLY A 151 -13.63 -0.81 -3.91
N THR A 152 -14.55 0.11 -3.59
CA THR A 152 -15.98 -0.01 -3.89
C THR A 152 -16.53 1.36 -4.29
N PRO A 153 -17.48 1.43 -5.23
CA PRO A 153 -18.08 2.72 -5.60
C PRO A 153 -19.06 3.25 -4.55
N SER A 154 -19.49 2.42 -3.60
CA SER A 154 -20.55 2.75 -2.66
C SER A 154 -20.01 3.00 -1.26
N SER A 155 -20.44 4.10 -0.65
CA SER A 155 -20.18 4.41 0.75
C SER A 155 -20.94 3.46 1.69
N SER A 156 -20.40 3.25 2.90
CA SER A 156 -21.05 2.51 3.97
C SER A 156 -20.74 3.17 5.32
N ILE A 157 -21.78 3.37 6.13
CA ILE A 157 -21.64 3.92 7.49
C ILE A 157 -20.78 3.01 8.35
N ILE A 158 -20.97 1.69 8.25
CA ILE A 158 -20.20 0.70 9.00
C ILE A 158 -18.71 0.79 8.59
N PHE A 159 -18.43 0.87 7.30
CA PHE A 159 -17.05 1.00 6.82
C PHE A 159 -16.38 2.26 7.40
N LYS A 160 -17.07 3.40 7.31
CA LYS A 160 -16.56 4.67 7.88
C LYS A 160 -16.31 4.58 9.39
N GLN A 161 -17.25 4.01 10.15
CA GLN A 161 -17.12 3.83 11.60
C GLN A 161 -15.93 2.91 11.95
N THR A 162 -15.72 1.85 11.16
CA THR A 162 -14.58 0.94 11.34
C THR A 162 -13.24 1.64 11.11
N LEU A 163 -13.16 2.48 10.06
CA LEU A 163 -11.97 3.28 9.80
C LEU A 163 -11.71 4.28 10.94
N LYS A 164 -12.77 4.92 11.43
CA LYS A 164 -12.68 5.84 12.58
C LYS A 164 -12.15 5.12 13.83
N TYR A 165 -12.66 3.91 14.11
CA TYR A 165 -12.17 3.09 15.21
C TYR A 165 -10.65 2.83 15.10
N ALA A 166 -10.18 2.42 13.91
CA ALA A 166 -8.75 2.19 13.70
C ALA A 166 -7.91 3.46 13.90
N GLN A 167 -8.40 4.63 13.44
CA GLN A 167 -7.74 5.91 13.72
C GLN A 167 -7.69 6.21 15.22
N ASP A 168 -8.77 5.99 15.96
CA ASP A 168 -8.83 6.26 17.39
C ASP A 168 -7.88 5.34 18.19
N LYS A 169 -7.60 4.14 17.67
CA LYS A 169 -6.55 3.24 18.16
C LYS A 169 -5.14 3.72 17.78
N GLY A 170 -5.00 4.67 16.89
CA GLY A 170 -3.73 5.26 16.46
C GLY A 170 -3.17 4.72 15.15
N CYS A 171 -3.96 3.96 14.39
CA CYS A 171 -3.59 3.55 13.05
C CYS A 171 -3.70 4.71 12.06
N VAL A 172 -2.78 4.76 11.09
CA VAL A 172 -2.90 5.61 9.91
C VAL A 172 -3.19 4.74 8.70
N ILE A 173 -4.15 5.16 7.87
CA ILE A 173 -4.74 4.30 6.84
C ILE A 173 -4.43 4.89 5.47
N PHE A 174 -3.72 4.14 4.63
CA PHE A 174 -3.42 4.49 3.25
C PHE A 174 -4.31 3.68 2.30
N CYS A 175 -4.89 4.34 1.30
CA CYS A 175 -5.81 3.72 0.37
C CYS A 175 -5.56 4.13 -1.07
N ALA A 176 -5.60 3.17 -1.98
CA ALA A 176 -5.47 3.40 -3.41
C ALA A 176 -6.68 4.17 -3.96
N ALA A 177 -6.42 5.21 -4.77
CA ALA A 177 -7.43 6.16 -5.25
C ALA A 177 -8.47 5.53 -6.18
N GLY A 178 -8.08 4.54 -6.98
CA GLY A 178 -8.91 3.93 -8.02
C GLY A 178 -8.30 4.05 -9.41
N ASN A 179 -8.71 3.19 -10.33
CA ASN A 179 -8.10 3.03 -11.66
C ASN A 179 -9.12 3.23 -12.81
N SER A 180 -10.10 4.11 -12.61
CA SER A 180 -11.15 4.41 -13.60
C SER A 180 -10.87 5.65 -14.44
N GLY A 181 -9.71 6.28 -14.27
CA GLY A 181 -9.26 7.45 -15.00
C GLY A 181 -9.46 8.78 -14.26
N LYS A 182 -8.72 9.80 -14.70
CA LYS A 182 -8.59 11.10 -14.03
C LYS A 182 -9.90 11.85 -13.79
N ASN A 183 -10.91 11.63 -14.61
CA ASN A 183 -12.20 12.30 -14.51
C ASN A 183 -13.18 11.59 -13.59
N ASN A 184 -12.76 10.49 -12.98
CA ASN A 184 -13.59 9.70 -12.06
C ASN A 184 -13.24 10.00 -10.60
N ASP A 185 -14.26 9.92 -9.77
CA ASP A 185 -14.16 10.07 -8.33
C ASP A 185 -13.27 8.99 -7.72
N LEU A 186 -12.69 9.30 -6.57
CA LEU A 186 -11.99 8.31 -5.78
C LEU A 186 -12.95 7.19 -5.35
N MET A 187 -12.43 5.98 -5.28
CA MET A 187 -13.15 4.84 -4.73
C MET A 187 -13.14 4.88 -3.20
N TYR A 188 -14.18 4.32 -2.57
CA TYR A 188 -14.10 4.05 -1.13
C TYR A 188 -13.23 2.81 -0.89
N PRO A 189 -12.34 2.80 0.13
CA PRO A 189 -12.26 3.74 1.25
C PRO A 189 -11.43 5.01 1.00
N ALA A 190 -10.69 5.15 -0.10
CA ALA A 190 -9.82 6.30 -0.35
C ALA A 190 -10.57 7.66 -0.31
N LYS A 191 -11.87 7.65 -0.61
CA LYS A 191 -12.74 8.83 -0.57
C LYS A 191 -13.14 9.27 0.85
N PHE A 192 -12.90 8.46 1.87
CA PHE A 192 -13.22 8.83 3.24
C PHE A 192 -12.16 9.76 3.83
N PRO A 193 -12.56 10.79 4.62
CA PRO A 193 -11.62 11.70 5.27
C PRO A 193 -10.74 11.03 6.33
N GLU A 194 -11.07 9.82 6.75
CA GLU A 194 -10.31 9.00 7.68
C GLU A 194 -9.04 8.42 7.06
N THR A 195 -8.92 8.39 5.73
CA THR A 195 -7.81 7.75 5.02
C THR A 195 -6.90 8.76 4.33
N ILE A 196 -5.69 8.35 3.99
CA ILE A 196 -4.79 9.06 3.06
C ILE A 196 -4.96 8.40 1.70
N SER A 197 -5.48 9.16 0.74
CA SER A 197 -5.70 8.69 -0.62
C SER A 197 -4.44 8.82 -1.47
N VAL A 198 -4.11 7.75 -2.23
CA VAL A 198 -2.89 7.69 -3.05
C VAL A 198 -3.21 7.38 -4.50
N GLY A 199 -2.87 8.32 -5.38
CA GLY A 199 -2.93 8.17 -6.83
C GLY A 199 -1.59 7.71 -7.41
N SER A 200 -1.59 7.38 -8.70
CA SER A 200 -0.46 6.78 -9.41
C SER A 200 0.26 7.76 -10.32
N ILE A 201 1.59 7.67 -10.36
CA ILE A 201 2.46 8.27 -11.37
C ILE A 201 3.28 7.21 -12.10
N SER A 202 3.68 7.55 -13.33
CA SER A 202 4.68 6.86 -14.12
C SER A 202 6.11 7.31 -13.74
N ASN A 203 7.12 6.64 -14.32
CA ASN A 203 8.53 6.94 -14.08
C ASN A 203 8.99 8.32 -14.63
N ASP A 204 8.23 8.92 -15.54
CA ASP A 204 8.44 10.29 -16.02
C ASP A 204 7.69 11.34 -15.20
N TYR A 205 7.23 10.95 -13.99
CA TYR A 205 6.51 11.78 -13.03
C TYR A 205 5.14 12.31 -13.52
N ARG A 206 4.58 11.73 -14.57
CA ARG A 206 3.22 12.06 -15.03
C ARG A 206 2.19 11.26 -14.25
N ILE A 207 1.03 11.85 -14.03
CA ILE A 207 -0.09 11.11 -13.47
C ILE A 207 -0.54 10.03 -14.44
N SER A 208 -0.67 8.82 -13.95
CA SER A 208 -1.13 7.68 -14.73
C SER A 208 -2.53 7.95 -15.28
N LYS A 209 -2.74 7.63 -16.56
CA LYS A 209 -4.02 7.91 -17.25
C LYS A 209 -5.23 7.26 -16.56
N PHE A 210 -5.00 6.13 -15.92
CA PHE A 210 -6.03 5.39 -15.18
C PHE A 210 -6.28 5.93 -13.77
N SER A 211 -5.36 6.70 -13.18
CA SER A 211 -5.48 7.14 -11.79
C SER A 211 -6.70 8.04 -11.59
N CYS A 212 -7.57 7.67 -10.64
CA CYS A 212 -8.66 8.54 -10.22
C CYS A 212 -8.10 9.78 -9.52
N SER A 213 -8.61 10.95 -9.87
CA SER A 213 -8.10 12.23 -9.36
C SER A 213 -9.12 13.37 -9.42
N ARG A 214 -10.40 13.06 -9.64
CA ARG A 214 -11.45 14.08 -9.70
C ARG A 214 -11.69 14.70 -8.33
N GLY A 215 -11.75 16.06 -8.32
CA GLY A 215 -12.02 16.82 -7.12
C GLY A 215 -10.77 17.16 -6.30
N THR A 216 -10.99 17.63 -5.07
CA THR A 216 -9.94 18.08 -4.13
C THR A 216 -9.52 16.98 -3.13
N GLU A 217 -9.97 15.76 -3.36
CA GLU A 217 -9.96 14.69 -2.36
C GLU A 217 -8.71 13.79 -2.43
N LEU A 218 -7.91 13.89 -3.52
CA LEU A 218 -6.69 13.12 -3.64
C LEU A 218 -5.58 13.76 -2.80
N ASP A 219 -5.15 13.07 -1.75
CA ASP A 219 -4.08 13.59 -0.89
C ASP A 219 -2.74 13.59 -1.62
N PHE A 220 -2.26 12.44 -2.08
CA PHE A 220 -0.92 12.30 -2.64
C PHE A 220 -0.85 11.41 -3.87
N LEU A 221 0.30 11.48 -4.52
CA LEU A 221 0.71 10.66 -5.64
C LEU A 221 1.95 9.84 -5.26
N ALA A 222 2.10 8.65 -5.85
CA ALA A 222 3.27 7.80 -5.69
C ALA A 222 3.49 6.92 -6.94
N PRO A 223 4.68 6.31 -7.11
CA PRO A 223 4.97 5.39 -8.21
C PRO A 223 4.00 4.23 -8.30
N GLY A 224 3.35 4.04 -9.45
CA GLY A 224 2.37 2.97 -9.61
C GLY A 224 2.32 2.35 -11.02
N GLU A 225 3.19 2.74 -11.95
CA GLU A 225 3.35 2.06 -13.24
C GLU A 225 4.61 1.21 -13.26
N ASP A 226 4.51 0.01 -13.84
CA ASP A 226 5.62 -0.94 -13.99
C ASP A 226 6.45 -1.13 -12.71
N VAL A 227 5.77 -1.29 -11.58
CA VAL A 227 6.41 -1.53 -10.28
C VAL A 227 6.70 -3.01 -10.12
N ILE A 228 7.99 -3.39 -10.04
CA ILE A 228 8.40 -4.76 -9.75
C ILE A 228 8.26 -5.06 -8.26
N SER A 229 7.66 -6.22 -7.93
CA SER A 229 7.57 -6.73 -6.57
C SER A 229 7.38 -8.24 -6.52
N CYS A 230 7.32 -8.79 -5.29
CA CYS A 230 7.12 -10.21 -5.02
C CYS A 230 5.74 -10.69 -5.50
N VAL A 231 5.67 -11.93 -5.97
CA VAL A 231 4.41 -12.67 -6.19
C VAL A 231 4.62 -14.11 -5.69
N PRO A 232 3.56 -14.91 -5.47
CA PRO A 232 3.71 -16.28 -4.99
C PRO A 232 4.68 -17.13 -5.80
N ASP A 233 5.15 -18.21 -5.16
CA ASP A 233 6.06 -19.21 -5.73
C ASP A 233 7.47 -18.63 -6.00
N ASP A 234 8.05 -17.90 -5.04
CA ASP A 234 9.39 -17.30 -5.14
C ASP A 234 9.59 -16.44 -6.40
N SER A 235 8.52 -15.84 -6.87
CA SER A 235 8.49 -15.15 -8.16
C SER A 235 8.29 -13.65 -8.01
N TYR A 236 8.45 -12.95 -9.14
CA TYR A 236 8.33 -11.49 -9.21
C TYR A 236 7.47 -11.09 -10.41
N ALA A 237 6.81 -9.95 -10.30
CA ALA A 237 6.05 -9.38 -11.41
C ALA A 237 6.14 -7.86 -11.42
N ASN A 238 6.09 -7.27 -12.61
CA ASN A 238 5.74 -5.86 -12.76
C ASN A 238 4.22 -5.73 -12.74
N MET A 239 3.72 -4.85 -11.89
CA MET A 239 2.30 -4.50 -11.88
C MET A 239 2.10 -2.99 -12.02
N THR A 240 0.94 -2.62 -12.57
CA THR A 240 0.56 -1.22 -12.84
C THR A 240 -0.82 -0.94 -12.27
N GLY A 241 -0.92 0.08 -11.40
CA GLY A 241 -2.17 0.50 -10.77
C GLY A 241 -1.93 1.42 -9.57
N THR A 242 -2.96 2.13 -9.12
CA THR A 242 -2.90 2.85 -7.83
C THR A 242 -2.69 1.90 -6.65
N SER A 243 -2.93 0.60 -6.86
CA SER A 243 -2.63 -0.49 -5.94
C SER A 243 -1.13 -0.66 -5.66
N MET A 244 -0.25 -0.22 -6.56
CA MET A 244 1.21 -0.26 -6.41
C MET A 244 1.73 1.06 -5.84
N ALA A 245 1.08 2.16 -6.15
CA ALA A 245 1.38 3.47 -5.59
C ALA A 245 1.10 3.54 -4.08
N ASN A 246 -0.01 2.96 -3.66
CA ASN A 246 -0.45 2.95 -2.27
C ASN A 246 0.55 2.28 -1.30
N PRO A 247 1.06 1.05 -1.56
CA PRO A 247 2.07 0.44 -0.69
C PRO A 247 3.40 1.20 -0.67
N PHE A 248 3.80 1.85 -1.75
CA PHE A 248 4.97 2.74 -1.73
C PHE A 248 4.77 3.87 -0.69
N ALA A 249 3.61 4.53 -0.70
CA ALA A 249 3.26 5.57 0.26
C ALA A 249 3.21 5.04 1.70
N ALA A 250 2.63 3.86 1.90
CA ALA A 250 2.59 3.20 3.22
C ALA A 250 4.00 2.86 3.73
N GLY A 251 4.90 2.41 2.84
CA GLY A 251 6.32 2.18 3.15
C GLY A 251 7.04 3.48 3.56
N CYS A 252 6.82 4.58 2.84
CA CYS A 252 7.32 5.90 3.25
C CYS A 252 6.76 6.30 4.64
N GLY A 253 5.49 5.97 4.91
CA GLY A 253 4.88 6.13 6.22
C GLY A 253 5.60 5.33 7.31
N ALA A 254 5.97 4.09 7.03
CA ALA A 254 6.71 3.24 7.96
C ALA A 254 8.12 3.79 8.24
N LEU A 255 8.82 4.29 7.21
CA LEU A 255 10.10 4.97 7.37
C LEU A 255 9.97 6.19 8.31
N LEU A 256 8.95 7.03 8.08
CA LEU A 256 8.71 8.23 8.88
C LEU A 256 8.40 7.88 10.34
N LEU A 257 7.52 6.92 10.58
CA LEU A 257 7.13 6.53 11.93
C LEU A 257 8.32 5.97 12.72
N SER A 258 9.08 5.06 12.10
CA SER A 258 10.29 4.49 12.68
C SER A 258 11.33 5.57 13.02
N TYR A 259 11.48 6.58 12.17
CA TYR A 259 12.38 7.70 12.39
C TYR A 259 11.93 8.60 13.55
N LYS A 260 10.63 8.94 13.60
CA LYS A 260 10.07 9.85 14.61
C LYS A 260 9.98 9.23 16.01
N ARG A 261 9.92 7.91 16.12
CA ARG A 261 9.87 7.13 17.37
C ARG A 261 8.76 7.60 18.34
N ARG A 262 7.67 8.12 17.82
CA ARG A 262 6.47 8.53 18.57
C ARG A 262 5.22 8.23 17.76
N LYS A 263 4.07 8.15 18.41
CA LYS A 263 2.80 8.04 17.68
C LYS A 263 2.62 9.25 16.76
N LEU A 264 2.16 9.00 15.54
CA LEU A 264 1.83 10.01 14.54
C LEU A 264 0.35 9.88 14.18
N THR A 265 -0.33 11.01 14.09
CA THR A 265 -1.70 11.11 13.60
C THR A 265 -1.71 11.19 12.06
N LYS A 266 -2.88 11.00 11.43
CA LYS A 266 -3.05 11.27 10.00
C LYS A 266 -2.51 12.66 9.63
N ASN A 267 -2.83 13.68 10.41
CA ASN A 267 -2.40 15.05 10.14
C ASN A 267 -0.88 15.22 10.22
N ASP A 268 -0.19 14.52 11.13
CA ASP A 268 1.27 14.52 11.18
C ASP A 268 1.87 14.00 9.87
N TYR A 269 1.32 12.90 9.32
CA TYR A 269 1.76 12.35 8.03
C TYR A 269 1.46 13.30 6.87
N VAL A 270 0.23 13.81 6.80
CA VAL A 270 -0.18 14.74 5.73
C VAL A 270 0.72 15.97 5.73
N ASN A 271 0.91 16.61 6.86
CA ASN A 271 1.76 17.81 6.98
C ASN A 271 3.21 17.52 6.61
N HIS A 272 3.74 16.37 7.04
CA HIS A 272 5.11 15.98 6.71
C HIS A 272 5.28 15.73 5.20
N PHE A 273 4.42 14.89 4.63
CA PHE A 273 4.52 14.57 3.21
C PHE A 273 4.26 15.79 2.33
N GLU A 274 3.29 16.65 2.65
CA GLU A 274 3.03 17.88 1.91
C GLU A 274 4.24 18.83 1.91
N LYS A 275 4.92 18.96 3.05
CA LYS A 275 6.13 19.77 3.19
C LYS A 275 7.29 19.28 2.32
N TYR A 276 7.44 17.97 2.18
CA TYR A 276 8.59 17.34 1.51
C TYR A 276 8.24 16.69 0.18
N SER A 277 7.00 16.77 -0.29
CA SER A 277 6.57 16.24 -1.58
C SER A 277 7.26 16.93 -2.75
N LEU A 278 7.47 16.18 -3.83
CA LEU A 278 7.84 16.77 -5.10
C LEU A 278 6.59 17.40 -5.73
N LYS A 279 6.75 18.62 -6.26
CA LYS A 279 5.69 19.40 -6.88
C LYS A 279 6.10 19.88 -8.28
N PRO A 280 6.19 18.96 -9.28
CA PRO A 280 6.49 19.36 -10.66
C PRO A 280 5.43 20.31 -11.17
N LYS A 281 5.82 21.46 -11.76
CA LYS A 281 4.89 22.54 -12.22
C LYS A 281 3.76 22.00 -13.10
N PHE A 282 4.09 21.12 -14.04
CA PHE A 282 3.10 20.56 -14.98
C PHE A 282 2.03 19.67 -14.32
N LEU A 283 2.26 19.15 -13.11
CA LEU A 283 1.26 18.37 -12.38
C LEU A 283 0.22 19.26 -11.72
N PHE A 284 0.62 20.44 -11.24
CA PHE A 284 -0.24 21.30 -10.42
C PHE A 284 -1.22 22.17 -11.21
N GLU A 285 -0.95 22.39 -12.49
CA GLU A 285 -1.87 23.10 -13.37
C GLU A 285 -3.13 22.27 -13.69
N THR A 286 -3.05 20.94 -13.57
CA THR A 286 -4.10 20.02 -14.02
C THR A 286 -4.74 19.21 -12.88
N TYR A 287 -4.08 19.08 -11.72
CA TYR A 287 -4.49 18.18 -10.64
C TYR A 287 -4.33 18.81 -9.26
N LYS A 288 -5.39 18.68 -8.45
CA LYS A 288 -5.38 19.13 -7.06
C LYS A 288 -4.92 17.99 -6.12
N SER A 289 -3.62 17.78 -6.05
CA SER A 289 -3.00 16.86 -5.10
C SER A 289 -1.96 17.62 -4.29
N ARG A 290 -1.60 17.13 -3.10
CA ARG A 290 -0.57 17.73 -2.24
C ARG A 290 0.85 17.47 -2.74
N GLY A 291 1.02 16.59 -3.73
CA GLY A 291 2.28 16.27 -4.39
C GLY A 291 2.62 14.79 -4.43
N ILE A 292 3.79 14.50 -4.97
CA ILE A 292 4.36 13.15 -4.99
C ILE A 292 5.07 12.89 -3.68
N ILE A 293 4.68 11.83 -2.97
CA ILE A 293 5.33 11.43 -1.71
C ILE A 293 6.81 11.12 -1.96
N THR A 294 7.65 11.66 -1.12
CA THR A 294 9.06 11.33 -1.07
C THR A 294 9.42 10.75 0.30
N PRO A 295 10.46 9.90 0.38
CA PRO A 295 10.89 9.30 1.64
C PRO A 295 11.66 10.26 2.55
N ARG A 296 11.68 11.56 2.26
CA ARG A 296 12.43 12.54 3.08
C ARG A 296 11.94 12.53 4.51
N LEU A 297 12.87 12.35 5.43
CA LEU A 297 12.59 12.33 6.87
C LEU A 297 12.82 13.70 7.54
N MET A 298 13.65 14.52 6.95
CA MET A 298 13.86 15.95 7.26
C MET A 298 14.38 16.66 6.03
#